data_d2f622b0a9fcffdc8ab85edfd2247ee8
#
_entry.id   d2f622b0a9fcffdc8ab85edfd2247ee8
#
_cell.length_a   1.000
_cell.length_b   1.000
_cell.length_c   1.000
_cell.angle_alpha   90.00
_cell.angle_beta   90.00
_cell.angle_gamma   90.00
#
_symmetry.space_group_name_H-M   'P 1'
#
loop_
_entity.id
_entity.type
_entity.pdbx_description
1 polymer ?
#
loop_
_entity_poly.entity_id
_entity_poly.type
_entity_poly.pdbx_seq_one_letter_code
_entity_poly.pdbx_strand_id
1 'polypeptide(L)'
;MIRKLFASVVALTLVAGVVTAADIVSGPQTGEKLPGPFSPLNINGKSAGEKNCLYCANGNNPVVMIFARDPESPTTQALIKKVDGLCAKNEKCEMGSFVVFCTDDSTAEAKLKAVVEKNGIKSTILSIDTPAGPAKYKFAKDADVTVVFYTERTVKATHTFKAGELTAEKIDEVLKDVSKITPAAK
;
A
#
# COMPACT_ATOMS: atom_id res chain seq x y z
N MET A 1 -22.47 33.97 67.08
CA MET A 1 -22.69 32.65 66.45
C MET A 1 -22.45 32.81 64.97
N ILE A 2 -21.26 32.40 64.45
CA ILE A 2 -20.84 32.54 63.06
C ILE A 2 -20.90 31.16 62.43
N ARG A 3 -21.84 30.92 61.53
CA ARG A 3 -21.93 29.68 60.73
C ARG A 3 -20.97 29.76 59.55
N LYS A 4 -19.94 28.93 59.57
CA LYS A 4 -19.03 28.74 58.42
C LYS A 4 -19.67 27.76 57.43
N LEU A 5 -20.01 28.27 56.25
CA LEU A 5 -20.41 27.46 55.09
C LEU A 5 -19.14 26.95 54.40
N PHE A 6 -18.92 25.63 54.40
CA PHE A 6 -17.93 24.97 53.58
C PHE A 6 -18.52 24.71 52.20
N ALA A 7 -18.06 25.39 51.18
CA ALA A 7 -18.38 25.09 49.79
C ALA A 7 -17.40 24.02 49.29
N SER A 8 -17.88 22.80 49.09
CA SER A 8 -17.11 21.71 48.44
C SER A 8 -17.14 21.90 46.93
N VAL A 9 -15.98 22.23 46.34
CA VAL A 9 -15.80 22.24 44.92
C VAL A 9 -15.46 20.80 44.47
N VAL A 10 -16.39 20.15 43.78
CA VAL A 10 -16.16 18.87 43.13
C VAL A 10 -15.52 19.17 41.77
N ALA A 11 -14.22 18.91 41.66
CA ALA A 11 -13.51 18.99 40.38
C ALA A 11 -13.81 17.72 39.57
N LEU A 12 -14.62 17.88 38.52
CA LEU A 12 -14.91 16.83 37.53
C LEU A 12 -13.74 16.72 36.56
N THR A 13 -12.83 15.78 36.79
CA THR A 13 -11.73 15.48 35.84
C THR A 13 -12.27 14.70 34.64
N LEU A 14 -12.39 15.36 33.48
CA LEU A 14 -12.62 14.70 32.20
C LEU A 14 -11.36 13.91 31.84
N VAL A 15 -11.39 12.59 31.98
CA VAL A 15 -10.40 11.70 31.40
C VAL A 15 -10.77 11.55 29.93
N ALA A 16 -10.09 12.32 29.05
CA ALA A 16 -10.13 12.09 27.61
C ALA A 16 -9.45 10.77 27.32
N GLY A 17 -10.22 9.70 27.15
CA GLY A 17 -9.72 8.40 26.70
C GLY A 17 -9.14 8.57 25.29
N VAL A 18 -7.83 8.39 25.16
CA VAL A 18 -7.19 8.24 23.84
C VAL A 18 -7.65 6.88 23.30
N VAL A 19 -8.62 6.89 22.41
CA VAL A 19 -9.00 5.71 21.62
C VAL A 19 -7.86 5.49 20.62
N THR A 20 -6.92 4.63 20.96
CA THR A 20 -5.95 4.11 19.97
C THR A 20 -6.75 3.24 19.01
N ALA A 21 -6.96 3.72 17.79
CA ALA A 21 -7.48 2.89 16.72
C ALA A 21 -6.51 1.70 16.55
N ALA A 22 -7.02 0.48 16.71
CA ALA A 22 -6.22 -0.71 16.47
C ALA A 22 -5.71 -0.68 15.03
N ASP A 23 -4.41 -0.93 14.86
CA ASP A 23 -3.79 -1.00 13.53
C ASP A 23 -4.45 -2.12 12.71
N ILE A 24 -4.87 -1.79 11.49
CA ILE A 24 -5.44 -2.79 10.57
C ILE A 24 -4.33 -3.70 10.09
N VAL A 25 -4.50 -5.00 10.30
CA VAL A 25 -3.63 -6.02 9.69
C VAL A 25 -4.17 -6.34 8.30
N SER A 26 -3.42 -6.02 7.27
CA SER A 26 -3.78 -6.23 5.86
C SER A 26 -2.59 -6.74 5.07
N GLY A 27 -2.83 -7.76 4.26
CA GLY A 27 -1.79 -8.40 3.46
C GLY A 27 -0.82 -9.26 4.27
N PRO A 28 0.19 -9.85 3.62
CA PRO A 28 1.23 -10.63 4.28
C PRO A 28 2.12 -9.73 5.15
N GLN A 29 2.50 -10.22 6.33
CA GLN A 29 3.21 -9.45 7.35
C GLN A 29 4.73 -9.65 7.28
N THR A 30 5.47 -8.71 7.90
CA THR A 30 6.95 -8.76 7.96
C THR A 30 7.44 -10.10 8.48
N GLY A 31 8.39 -10.72 7.77
CA GLY A 31 8.96 -12.03 8.07
C GLY A 31 8.22 -13.20 7.41
N GLU A 32 7.01 -13.01 6.92
CA GLU A 32 6.25 -14.08 6.25
C GLU A 32 6.75 -14.31 4.82
N LYS A 33 6.57 -15.53 4.34
CA LYS A 33 6.66 -15.82 2.90
C LYS A 33 5.39 -15.36 2.19
N LEU A 34 5.53 -14.85 0.97
CA LEU A 34 4.36 -14.52 0.15
C LEU A 34 3.48 -15.75 -0.07
N PRO A 35 2.15 -15.59 -0.06
CA PRO A 35 1.20 -16.72 -0.16
C PRO A 35 1.24 -17.48 -1.49
N GLY A 36 1.89 -16.94 -2.51
CA GLY A 36 2.07 -17.58 -3.80
C GLY A 36 1.46 -16.82 -4.99
N PRO A 37 1.34 -17.50 -6.15
CA PRO A 37 0.96 -16.85 -7.39
C PRO A 37 -0.51 -16.42 -7.42
N PHE A 38 -0.76 -15.32 -8.14
CA PHE A 38 -2.08 -14.84 -8.56
C PHE A 38 -1.93 -14.05 -9.86
N SER A 39 -3.00 -13.94 -10.62
CA SER A 39 -2.97 -13.37 -11.97
C SER A 39 -4.04 -12.30 -12.14
N PRO A 40 -3.76 -11.03 -11.74
CA PRO A 40 -4.66 -9.91 -11.99
C PRO A 40 -4.68 -9.54 -13.48
N LEU A 41 -5.69 -8.77 -13.92
CA LEU A 41 -5.71 -8.15 -15.23
C LEU A 41 -4.71 -6.99 -15.28
N ASN A 42 -3.66 -7.10 -16.09
CA ASN A 42 -2.66 -6.06 -16.21
C ASN A 42 -3.12 -4.94 -17.15
N ILE A 43 -2.90 -3.70 -16.78
CA ILE A 43 -3.33 -2.53 -17.54
C ILE A 43 -2.24 -1.99 -18.45
N ASN A 44 -0.99 -2.12 -18.03
CA ASN A 44 0.18 -1.67 -18.79
C ASN A 44 1.29 -2.73 -18.77
N GLY A 45 2.42 -2.41 -19.41
CA GLY A 45 3.57 -3.31 -19.53
C GLY A 45 3.39 -4.37 -20.62
N LYS A 46 4.24 -5.40 -20.60
CA LYS A 46 4.30 -6.42 -21.66
C LYS A 46 3.04 -7.27 -21.80
N SER A 47 2.29 -7.44 -20.71
CA SER A 47 1.05 -8.22 -20.67
C SER A 47 -0.19 -7.34 -20.49
N ALA A 48 -0.17 -6.11 -21.02
CA ALA A 48 -1.31 -5.21 -20.97
C ALA A 48 -2.55 -5.84 -21.63
N GLY A 49 -3.70 -5.81 -20.94
CA GLY A 49 -4.96 -6.41 -21.39
C GLY A 49 -5.10 -7.90 -21.08
N GLU A 50 -4.10 -8.52 -20.44
CA GLU A 50 -4.10 -9.95 -20.12
C GLU A 50 -3.98 -10.21 -18.61
N LYS A 51 -4.51 -11.34 -18.16
CA LYS A 51 -4.25 -11.84 -16.81
C LYS A 51 -2.87 -12.47 -16.76
N ASN A 52 -1.97 -11.92 -15.95
CA ASN A 52 -0.61 -12.42 -15.81
C ASN A 52 -0.13 -12.40 -14.36
N CYS A 53 0.71 -13.36 -14.01
CA CYS A 53 1.23 -13.55 -12.67
C CYS A 53 2.40 -12.61 -12.39
N LEU A 54 2.12 -11.48 -11.72
CA LEU A 54 3.16 -10.50 -11.34
C LEU A 54 4.10 -11.04 -10.26
N TYR A 55 3.62 -11.91 -9.35
CA TYR A 55 4.47 -12.64 -8.42
C TYR A 55 5.48 -13.54 -9.14
N CYS A 56 5.03 -14.23 -10.22
CA CYS A 56 5.91 -15.11 -11.01
C CYS A 56 6.92 -14.30 -11.82
N ALA A 57 6.49 -13.21 -12.44
CA ALA A 57 7.32 -12.36 -13.31
C ALA A 57 8.49 -11.72 -12.55
N ASN A 58 8.27 -11.36 -11.28
CA ASN A 58 9.32 -10.74 -10.45
C ASN A 58 10.25 -11.75 -9.76
N GLY A 59 9.92 -13.03 -9.75
CA GLY A 59 10.80 -14.07 -9.19
C GLY A 59 11.24 -13.82 -7.75
N ASN A 60 12.56 -13.74 -7.54
CA ASN A 60 13.18 -13.46 -6.24
C ASN A 60 13.67 -12.00 -6.11
N ASN A 61 13.42 -11.17 -7.11
CA ASN A 61 13.86 -9.78 -7.14
C ASN A 61 13.28 -8.96 -5.98
N PRO A 62 13.90 -7.82 -5.63
CA PRO A 62 13.30 -6.81 -4.77
C PRO A 62 12.02 -6.25 -5.41
N VAL A 63 10.93 -6.18 -4.65
CA VAL A 63 9.64 -5.72 -5.19
C VAL A 63 8.87 -4.87 -4.19
N VAL A 64 8.26 -3.81 -4.69
CA VAL A 64 7.20 -3.08 -4.00
C VAL A 64 5.85 -3.49 -4.59
N MET A 65 5.06 -4.22 -3.80
CA MET A 65 3.70 -4.63 -4.12
C MET A 65 2.71 -3.74 -3.38
N ILE A 66 1.74 -3.18 -4.09
CA ILE A 66 0.72 -2.31 -3.52
C ILE A 66 -0.66 -2.91 -3.82
N PHE A 67 -1.50 -3.00 -2.80
CA PHE A 67 -2.94 -3.17 -2.96
C PHE A 67 -3.61 -1.82 -2.71
N ALA A 68 -4.55 -1.42 -3.55
CA ALA A 68 -5.28 -0.17 -3.42
C ALA A 68 -6.75 -0.34 -3.86
N ARG A 69 -7.64 0.58 -3.45
CA ARG A 69 -9.04 0.55 -3.83
C ARG A 69 -9.41 1.62 -4.82
N ASP A 70 -8.94 2.85 -4.61
CA ASP A 70 -9.31 4.00 -5.41
C ASP A 70 -8.20 4.42 -6.40
N PRO A 71 -8.39 4.19 -7.71
CA PRO A 71 -7.45 4.63 -8.74
C PRO A 71 -7.40 6.15 -8.92
N GLU A 72 -8.42 6.88 -8.48
CA GLU A 72 -8.51 8.33 -8.61
C GLU A 72 -7.90 9.09 -7.42
N SER A 73 -7.56 8.39 -6.31
CA SER A 73 -6.94 8.97 -5.14
C SER A 73 -5.61 9.68 -5.50
N PRO A 74 -5.49 11.00 -5.27
CA PRO A 74 -4.27 11.74 -5.59
C PRO A 74 -3.05 11.23 -4.80
N THR A 75 -3.24 10.81 -3.56
CA THR A 75 -2.16 10.29 -2.72
C THR A 75 -1.70 8.92 -3.19
N THR A 76 -2.63 8.04 -3.61
CA THR A 76 -2.29 6.75 -4.22
C THR A 76 -1.51 6.95 -5.54
N GLN A 77 -1.94 7.88 -6.39
CA GLN A 77 -1.22 8.22 -7.63
C GLN A 77 0.18 8.78 -7.34
N ALA A 78 0.33 9.63 -6.31
CA ALA A 78 1.63 10.15 -5.89
C ALA A 78 2.56 9.04 -5.38
N LEU A 79 2.05 8.08 -4.60
CA LEU A 79 2.79 6.90 -4.17
C LEU A 79 3.28 6.08 -5.38
N ILE A 80 2.38 5.77 -6.33
CA ILE A 80 2.70 5.01 -7.54
C ILE A 80 3.83 5.69 -8.33
N LYS A 81 3.72 7.00 -8.56
CA LYS A 81 4.74 7.77 -9.28
C LYS A 81 6.10 7.74 -8.59
N LYS A 82 6.14 7.87 -7.27
CA LYS A 82 7.39 7.79 -6.51
C LYS A 82 7.99 6.37 -6.58
N VAL A 83 7.18 5.33 -6.47
CA VAL A 83 7.62 3.92 -6.60
C VAL A 83 8.15 3.65 -7.99
N ASP A 84 7.50 4.12 -9.05
CA ASP A 84 7.97 4.01 -10.44
C ASP A 84 9.37 4.61 -10.62
N GLY A 85 9.59 5.80 -10.06
CA GLY A 85 10.90 6.45 -10.04
C GLY A 85 11.96 5.70 -9.22
N LEU A 86 11.56 4.97 -8.17
CA LEU A 86 12.48 4.12 -7.40
C LEU A 86 12.91 2.88 -8.18
N CYS A 87 12.01 2.26 -8.96
CA CYS A 87 12.38 1.16 -9.84
C CYS A 87 13.44 1.58 -10.85
N ALA A 88 13.27 2.73 -11.49
CA ALA A 88 14.26 3.27 -12.44
C ALA A 88 15.64 3.52 -11.77
N LYS A 89 15.67 3.98 -10.52
CA LYS A 89 16.91 4.18 -9.77
C LYS A 89 17.57 2.88 -9.32
N ASN A 90 16.81 1.80 -9.17
CA ASN A 90 17.25 0.50 -8.69
C ASN A 90 17.25 -0.57 -9.80
N GLU A 91 17.35 -0.17 -11.08
CA GLU A 91 17.36 -1.06 -12.24
C GLU A 91 18.47 -2.12 -12.16
N LYS A 92 19.64 -1.75 -11.62
CA LYS A 92 20.79 -2.67 -11.47
C LYS A 92 20.51 -3.91 -10.62
N CYS A 93 19.55 -3.83 -9.68
CA CYS A 93 19.12 -4.99 -8.88
C CYS A 93 17.76 -5.55 -9.35
N GLU A 94 17.31 -5.16 -10.55
CA GLU A 94 16.06 -5.60 -11.17
C GLU A 94 14.84 -5.37 -10.25
N MET A 95 14.86 -4.24 -9.52
CA MET A 95 13.73 -3.90 -8.64
C MET A 95 12.45 -3.75 -9.46
N GLY A 96 11.45 -4.58 -9.13
CA GLY A 96 10.13 -4.50 -9.71
C GLY A 96 9.13 -3.78 -8.82
N SER A 97 8.01 -3.36 -9.42
CA SER A 97 6.85 -2.89 -8.67
C SER A 97 5.55 -3.15 -9.42
N PHE A 98 4.50 -3.34 -8.65
CA PHE A 98 3.14 -3.44 -9.20
C PHE A 98 2.08 -3.02 -8.19
N VAL A 99 0.95 -2.58 -8.73
CA VAL A 99 -0.22 -2.18 -7.97
C VAL A 99 -1.41 -3.01 -8.40
N VAL A 100 -2.13 -3.58 -7.44
CA VAL A 100 -3.37 -4.33 -7.65
C VAL A 100 -4.53 -3.49 -7.13
N PHE A 101 -5.33 -2.96 -8.04
CA PHE A 101 -6.55 -2.26 -7.66
C PHE A 101 -7.66 -3.28 -7.42
N CYS A 102 -8.10 -3.35 -6.15
CA CYS A 102 -9.12 -4.29 -5.69
C CYS A 102 -10.50 -3.65 -5.83
N THR A 103 -11.14 -3.79 -7.00
CA THR A 103 -12.38 -3.10 -7.36
C THR A 103 -13.23 -3.92 -8.33
N ASP A 104 -14.54 -3.68 -8.33
CA ASP A 104 -15.52 -4.15 -9.31
C ASP A 104 -16.05 -3.01 -10.23
N ASP A 105 -15.42 -1.83 -10.15
CA ASP A 105 -15.76 -0.71 -11.02
C ASP A 105 -15.46 -1.06 -12.49
N SER A 106 -16.49 -1.17 -13.32
CA SER A 106 -16.36 -1.46 -14.75
C SER A 106 -15.56 -0.41 -15.53
N THR A 107 -15.37 0.78 -14.96
CA THR A 107 -14.58 1.88 -15.57
C THR A 107 -13.13 1.89 -15.11
N ALA A 108 -12.74 1.02 -14.18
CA ALA A 108 -11.41 1.00 -13.58
C ALA A 108 -10.29 0.85 -14.63
N GLU A 109 -10.48 0.03 -15.66
CA GLU A 109 -9.50 -0.14 -16.73
C GLU A 109 -9.19 1.18 -17.45
N ALA A 110 -10.23 1.94 -17.83
CA ALA A 110 -10.07 3.23 -18.50
C ALA A 110 -9.40 4.26 -17.56
N LYS A 111 -9.83 4.29 -16.29
CA LYS A 111 -9.22 5.16 -15.27
C LYS A 111 -7.74 4.88 -15.09
N LEU A 112 -7.36 3.61 -14.98
CA LEU A 112 -5.96 3.22 -14.78
C LEU A 112 -5.09 3.49 -16.00
N LYS A 113 -5.60 3.31 -17.22
CA LYS A 113 -4.91 3.74 -18.46
C LYS A 113 -4.63 5.25 -18.42
N ALA A 114 -5.62 6.06 -18.04
CA ALA A 114 -5.43 7.50 -17.89
C ALA A 114 -4.40 7.84 -16.77
N VAL A 115 -4.37 7.09 -15.67
CA VAL A 115 -3.36 7.25 -14.59
C VAL A 115 -1.96 6.96 -15.12
N VAL A 116 -1.77 5.88 -15.89
CA VAL A 116 -0.48 5.51 -16.49
C VAL A 116 0.02 6.64 -17.40
N GLU A 117 -0.83 7.14 -18.30
CA GLU A 117 -0.48 8.20 -19.26
C GLU A 117 -0.17 9.52 -18.55
N LYS A 118 -1.11 9.99 -17.70
CA LYS A 118 -1.00 11.27 -16.97
C LYS A 118 0.26 11.34 -16.10
N ASN A 119 0.63 10.26 -15.44
CA ASN A 119 1.76 10.23 -14.52
C ASN A 119 3.06 9.75 -15.17
N GLY A 120 3.03 9.31 -16.43
CA GLY A 120 4.19 8.80 -17.18
C GLY A 120 4.78 7.54 -16.56
N ILE A 121 3.92 6.62 -16.07
CA ILE A 121 4.34 5.37 -15.41
C ILE A 121 4.96 4.43 -16.45
N LYS A 122 6.17 3.94 -16.17
CA LYS A 122 6.96 3.11 -17.11
C LYS A 122 7.37 1.76 -16.55
N SER A 123 7.72 1.71 -15.26
CA SER A 123 8.30 0.54 -14.59
C SER A 123 7.28 -0.18 -13.70
N THR A 124 6.31 0.55 -13.15
CA THR A 124 5.28 -0.02 -12.28
C THR A 124 4.13 -0.58 -13.11
N ILE A 125 3.75 -1.83 -12.85
CA ILE A 125 2.59 -2.45 -13.49
C ILE A 125 1.34 -2.15 -12.67
N LEU A 126 0.34 -1.51 -13.28
CA LEU A 126 -0.98 -1.34 -12.71
C LEU A 126 -1.86 -2.51 -13.15
N SER A 127 -2.65 -3.04 -12.25
CA SER A 127 -3.52 -4.20 -12.50
C SER A 127 -4.81 -4.12 -11.71
N ILE A 128 -5.80 -4.93 -12.09
CA ILE A 128 -7.12 -5.02 -11.45
C ILE A 128 -7.35 -6.45 -10.98
N ASP A 129 -7.89 -6.57 -9.77
CA ASP A 129 -8.44 -7.82 -9.21
C ASP A 129 -9.78 -7.55 -8.55
N THR A 130 -10.46 -8.59 -8.09
CA THR A 130 -11.75 -8.49 -7.38
C THR A 130 -11.65 -7.59 -6.14
N PRO A 131 -12.77 -7.03 -5.63
CA PRO A 131 -12.76 -6.18 -4.43
C PRO A 131 -12.12 -6.81 -3.20
N ALA A 132 -12.15 -8.14 -3.09
CA ALA A 132 -11.48 -8.88 -2.02
C ALA A 132 -9.97 -9.02 -2.23
N GLY A 133 -9.48 -8.75 -3.44
CA GLY A 133 -8.11 -9.03 -3.84
C GLY A 133 -7.82 -10.54 -3.93
N PRO A 134 -6.56 -10.93 -4.13
CA PRO A 134 -6.18 -12.34 -4.18
C PRO A 134 -6.43 -13.00 -2.82
N ALA A 135 -7.29 -14.02 -2.77
CA ALA A 135 -7.83 -14.59 -1.52
C ALA A 135 -6.78 -14.97 -0.47
N LYS A 136 -5.63 -15.50 -0.89
CA LYS A 136 -4.55 -15.90 0.03
C LYS A 136 -3.80 -14.70 0.64
N TYR A 137 -3.90 -13.50 0.04
CA TYR A 137 -3.20 -12.30 0.48
C TYR A 137 -3.92 -11.55 1.61
N LYS A 138 -5.19 -11.87 1.88
CA LYS A 138 -5.96 -11.33 3.02
C LYS A 138 -5.96 -9.79 3.08
N PHE A 139 -6.18 -9.16 1.92
CA PHE A 139 -6.33 -7.70 1.88
C PHE A 139 -7.56 -7.29 2.68
N ALA A 140 -7.37 -6.51 3.75
CA ALA A 140 -8.44 -6.16 4.68
C ALA A 140 -9.47 -5.23 4.03
N LYS A 141 -10.76 -5.42 4.36
CA LYS A 141 -11.85 -4.60 3.83
C LYS A 141 -11.69 -3.11 4.11
N ASP A 142 -11.23 -2.80 5.33
CA ASP A 142 -11.07 -1.42 5.82
C ASP A 142 -9.73 -0.79 5.45
N ALA A 143 -8.85 -1.54 4.76
CA ALA A 143 -7.63 -1.00 4.19
C ALA A 143 -7.95 -0.34 2.84
N ASP A 144 -7.55 0.91 2.68
CA ASP A 144 -7.59 1.63 1.40
C ASP A 144 -6.33 1.35 0.59
N VAL A 145 -5.16 1.41 1.24
CA VAL A 145 -3.87 1.10 0.65
C VAL A 145 -3.07 0.18 1.57
N THR A 146 -2.48 -0.87 1.01
CA THR A 146 -1.48 -1.72 1.68
C THR A 146 -0.23 -1.79 0.81
N VAL A 147 0.92 -1.42 1.38
CA VAL A 147 2.22 -1.44 0.70
C VAL A 147 3.08 -2.54 1.31
N VAL A 148 3.55 -3.46 0.48
CA VAL A 148 4.37 -4.61 0.90
C VAL A 148 5.72 -4.56 0.18
N PHE A 149 6.78 -4.55 0.95
CA PHE A 149 8.15 -4.64 0.47
C PHE A 149 8.66 -6.06 0.66
N TYR A 150 9.10 -6.69 -0.41
CA TYR A 150 9.63 -8.05 -0.31
C TYR A 150 10.84 -8.28 -1.22
N THR A 151 11.67 -9.25 -0.86
CA THR A 151 12.74 -9.81 -1.69
C THR A 151 12.86 -11.29 -1.37
N GLU A 152 13.27 -12.11 -2.34
CA GLU A 152 13.33 -13.56 -2.19
C GLU A 152 12.01 -14.16 -1.68
N ARG A 153 10.90 -13.56 -2.12
CA ARG A 153 9.52 -13.94 -1.73
C ARG A 153 9.26 -13.86 -0.22
N THR A 154 10.07 -13.11 0.52
CA THR A 154 9.93 -12.88 1.96
C THR A 154 9.67 -11.40 2.21
N VAL A 155 8.61 -11.10 2.96
CA VAL A 155 8.21 -9.74 3.32
C VAL A 155 9.21 -9.12 4.28
N LYS A 156 9.65 -7.91 3.99
CA LYS A 156 10.59 -7.12 4.80
C LYS A 156 9.91 -5.95 5.51
N ALA A 157 8.79 -5.45 4.95
CA ALA A 157 7.94 -4.45 5.60
C ALA A 157 6.53 -4.50 5.00
N THR A 158 5.53 -4.17 5.82
CA THR A 158 4.14 -3.97 5.40
C THR A 158 3.58 -2.74 6.08
N HIS A 159 2.94 -1.88 5.30
CA HIS A 159 2.26 -0.68 5.78
C HIS A 159 0.82 -0.66 5.28
N THR A 160 -0.12 -0.37 6.16
CA THR A 160 -1.55 -0.34 5.85
C THR A 160 -2.13 1.00 6.21
N PHE A 161 -2.97 1.54 5.35
CA PHE A 161 -3.64 2.83 5.51
C PHE A 161 -5.13 2.69 5.27
N LYS A 162 -5.93 3.30 6.14
CA LYS A 162 -7.36 3.55 5.90
C LYS A 162 -7.54 4.69 4.90
N ALA A 163 -8.76 4.87 4.44
CA ALA A 163 -9.11 6.01 3.60
C ALA A 163 -8.72 7.34 4.29
N GLY A 164 -7.98 8.19 3.56
CA GLY A 164 -7.50 9.48 4.04
C GLY A 164 -6.27 9.45 4.96
N GLU A 165 -5.76 8.27 5.35
CA GLU A 165 -4.57 8.19 6.21
C GLU A 165 -3.24 8.30 5.47
N LEU A 166 -3.21 8.00 4.16
CA LEU A 166 -2.00 8.10 3.34
C LEU A 166 -1.74 9.57 2.97
N THR A 167 -0.79 10.20 3.66
CA THR A 167 -0.34 11.56 3.38
C THR A 167 0.98 11.58 2.62
N ALA A 168 1.40 12.75 2.12
CA ALA A 168 2.69 12.91 1.43
C ALA A 168 3.87 12.55 2.33
N GLU A 169 3.81 12.93 3.61
CA GLU A 169 4.84 12.63 4.62
C GLU A 169 4.92 11.13 4.89
N LYS A 170 3.76 10.46 5.04
CA LYS A 170 3.71 9.01 5.22
C LYS A 170 4.22 8.24 3.99
N ILE A 171 3.96 8.74 2.79
CA ILE A 171 4.54 8.16 1.58
C ILE A 171 6.07 8.19 1.65
N ASP A 172 6.66 9.33 2.01
CA ASP A 172 8.12 9.48 2.09
C ASP A 172 8.73 8.61 3.20
N GLU A 173 7.99 8.42 4.31
CA GLU A 173 8.39 7.52 5.39
C GLU A 173 8.38 6.07 4.94
N VAL A 174 7.28 5.60 4.37
CA VAL A 174 7.12 4.22 3.87
C VAL A 174 8.17 3.87 2.83
N LEU A 175 8.48 4.77 1.92
CA LEU A 175 9.44 4.53 0.84
C LEU A 175 10.89 4.41 1.31
N LYS A 176 11.23 4.78 2.55
CA LYS A 176 12.54 4.48 3.16
C LYS A 176 12.79 2.97 3.26
N ASP A 177 11.72 2.19 3.35
CA ASP A 177 11.78 0.73 3.46
C ASP A 177 12.24 0.02 2.17
N VAL A 178 12.39 0.74 1.06
CA VAL A 178 13.09 0.23 -0.13
C VAL A 178 14.51 -0.24 0.22
N SER A 179 15.18 0.44 1.16
CA SER A 179 16.51 0.03 1.65
C SER A 179 16.54 -1.36 2.31
N LYS A 180 15.39 -1.88 2.75
CA LYS A 180 15.29 -3.23 3.34
C LYS A 180 15.25 -4.35 2.30
N ILE A 181 14.96 -4.01 1.04
CA ILE A 181 14.84 -4.97 -0.06
C ILE A 181 15.91 -4.82 -1.14
N THR A 182 16.55 -3.64 -1.23
CA THR A 182 17.62 -3.38 -2.20
C THR A 182 19.00 -3.56 -1.56
N PRO A 183 20.04 -3.95 -2.33
CA PRO A 183 21.41 -3.97 -1.83
C PRO A 183 21.83 -2.57 -1.35
N ALA A 184 22.66 -2.53 -0.30
CA ALA A 184 23.26 -1.28 0.13
C ALA A 184 24.01 -0.62 -1.04
N ALA A 185 23.79 0.67 -1.25
CA ALA A 185 24.58 1.41 -2.24
C ALA A 185 26.06 1.31 -1.85
N LYS A 186 26.88 0.72 -2.77
CA LYS A 186 28.33 0.68 -2.62
C LYS A 186 28.93 2.02 -3.00
#